data_36afc52ec960782012a1d1f5c6955f5e
#
_entry.id   36afc52ec960782012a1d1f5c6955f5e
#
_cell.length_a   1.000
_cell.length_b   1.000
_cell.length_c   1.000
_cell.angle_alpha   90.00
_cell.angle_beta   90.00
_cell.angle_gamma   90.00
#
_symmetry.space_group_name_H-M   'P 1'
#
loop_
_entity.id
_entity.type
_entity.pdbx_description
1 polymer ?
#
loop_
_entity_poly.entity_id
_entity_poly.type
_entity_poly.pdbx_seq_one_letter_code
_entity_poly.pdbx_strand_id
1 'polypeptide(L)'
;DGEWFVAVMTDDLIYEGTHAAISLAYKKPCIDLLTPEPTARFLEVTHDRYAAKLGKDLGRYFVSTFTDEPSLQNLWFRPMPYRVLPWSLTFENEFQKRRGRALRPLLPALVTDAGPIGARARYDFWNTVGELVSENFFGQIQTWCARHNILSGGHLLAEESLVGHVPLYGDFFRCARRLDAPSIDCLTSLPPGVPWYIARMIGSIADLEGYTYTMCEVSDHSQRYRPKGDTRPIQVVTEDEIRGTCNRLIWGGINTLTSYYSFKDLSDDQLRRLNTHVGRCQTLLRGGHQVTDIAVLYPIESIWTVFTPAYRGASSEPAAHRIESTFDGVSTALYSANRDFRYVDARALCEASVDGDTMRLGDLRWRVLVLPAASTLPMAAWQKVQRFWQNGGTVIAIGTLPANSESDFPSSAVQAIAREMFGTEALPNIVTNRAGGAGIALPFSMLALTPKMIDAVLERDATCDNVHDPIKITRRRVDGHDLYF
;
A
#
# COMPACT_ATOMS: atom_id res chain seq x y z
N ASP A 1 4.37 13.36 -44.68
CA ASP A 1 3.06 12.80 -44.34
C ASP A 1 3.24 11.88 -43.14
N GLY A 2 2.74 12.26 -41.98
CA GLY A 2 2.79 11.49 -40.71
C GLY A 2 1.48 11.64 -39.95
N GLU A 3 1.19 10.68 -39.07
CA GLU A 3 0.11 10.84 -38.14
C GLU A 3 0.52 11.82 -37.04
N TRP A 4 -0.36 12.76 -36.74
CA TRP A 4 -0.15 13.76 -35.71
C TRP A 4 -1.08 13.48 -34.53
N PHE A 5 -0.54 13.45 -33.31
CA PHE A 5 -1.31 13.45 -32.09
C PHE A 5 -1.39 14.87 -31.54
N VAL A 6 -2.63 15.37 -31.39
CA VAL A 6 -2.87 16.69 -30.81
C VAL A 6 -3.55 16.48 -29.45
N ALA A 7 -2.86 16.86 -28.36
CA ALA A 7 -3.41 16.87 -27.02
C ALA A 7 -3.83 18.29 -26.66
N VAL A 8 -5.11 18.47 -26.27
CA VAL A 8 -5.61 19.71 -25.67
C VAL A 8 -5.71 19.47 -24.17
N MET A 9 -4.97 20.23 -23.39
CA MET A 9 -4.99 20.15 -21.95
C MET A 9 -5.52 21.47 -21.39
N THR A 10 -6.49 21.37 -20.47
CA THR A 10 -7.06 22.52 -19.78
C THR A 10 -6.83 22.34 -18.28
N ASP A 11 -6.56 23.44 -17.59
CA ASP A 11 -6.53 23.49 -16.13
C ASP A 11 -7.92 23.91 -15.65
N ASP A 12 -8.60 23.03 -14.91
CA ASP A 12 -9.96 23.25 -14.46
C ASP A 12 -10.23 22.56 -13.13
N LEU A 13 -11.20 23.08 -12.37
CA LEU A 13 -11.67 22.47 -11.14
C LEU A 13 -12.63 21.32 -11.45
N ILE A 14 -12.19 20.10 -11.23
CA ILE A 14 -12.93 18.89 -11.62
C ILE A 14 -13.46 18.17 -10.38
N TYR A 15 -14.78 18.26 -10.16
CA TYR A 15 -15.46 17.50 -9.10
C TYR A 15 -16.50 16.54 -9.65
N GLU A 16 -16.95 16.76 -10.85
CA GLU A 16 -17.99 15.96 -11.46
C GLU A 16 -17.48 14.54 -11.79
N GLY A 17 -18.14 13.55 -11.21
CA GLY A 17 -17.77 12.14 -11.41
C GLY A 17 -16.76 11.59 -10.41
N THR A 18 -16.26 12.42 -9.49
CA THR A 18 -15.41 12.01 -8.40
C THR A 18 -16.21 11.65 -7.15
N HIS A 19 -15.56 11.02 -6.16
CA HIS A 19 -16.14 10.74 -4.84
C HIS A 19 -16.65 12.03 -4.16
N ALA A 20 -15.89 13.11 -4.23
CA ALA A 20 -16.28 14.40 -3.67
C ALA A 20 -17.60 14.93 -4.26
N ALA A 21 -17.82 14.82 -5.57
CA ALA A 21 -19.08 15.25 -6.20
C ALA A 21 -20.28 14.42 -5.73
N ILE A 22 -20.10 13.14 -5.47
CA ILE A 22 -21.15 12.25 -4.93
C ILE A 22 -21.48 12.64 -3.49
N SER A 23 -20.48 12.91 -2.66
CA SER A 23 -20.65 13.20 -1.24
C SER A 23 -21.17 14.60 -0.94
N LEU A 24 -20.73 15.60 -1.72
CA LEU A 24 -21.00 17.01 -1.40
C LEU A 24 -22.33 17.57 -1.95
N ALA A 25 -23.03 16.86 -2.82
CA ALA A 25 -24.27 17.30 -3.46
C ALA A 25 -24.18 18.64 -4.24
N TYR A 26 -23.03 19.33 -4.23
CA TYR A 26 -22.73 20.55 -4.99
C TYR A 26 -21.24 20.68 -5.26
N LYS A 27 -20.91 21.38 -6.34
CA LYS A 27 -19.50 21.58 -6.76
C LYS A 27 -18.85 22.63 -5.85
N LYS A 28 -17.93 22.19 -4.99
CA LYS A 28 -17.03 23.06 -4.22
C LYS A 28 -15.59 22.57 -4.34
N PRO A 29 -14.62 23.49 -4.36
CA PRO A 29 -13.20 23.12 -4.35
C PRO A 29 -12.86 22.33 -3.08
N CYS A 30 -12.17 21.19 -3.24
CA CYS A 30 -11.50 20.50 -2.14
C CYS A 30 -10.16 21.18 -1.86
N ILE A 31 -9.54 20.79 -0.76
CA ILE A 31 -8.19 21.22 -0.43
C ILE A 31 -7.21 20.67 -1.47
N ASP A 32 -6.28 21.52 -1.93
CA ASP A 32 -5.18 21.11 -2.81
C ASP A 32 -4.09 20.43 -1.96
N LEU A 33 -3.90 19.11 -2.16
CA LEU A 33 -2.91 18.31 -1.43
C LEU A 33 -1.50 18.43 -2.00
N LEU A 34 -1.34 19.04 -3.18
CA LEU A 34 -0.04 19.19 -3.85
C LEU A 34 0.74 20.42 -3.39
N THR A 35 0.07 21.36 -2.70
CA THR A 35 0.70 22.59 -2.21
C THR A 35 0.61 22.68 -0.69
N PRO A 36 1.58 23.34 0.00
CA PRO A 36 1.60 23.36 1.45
C PRO A 36 0.58 24.31 2.09
N GLU A 37 0.21 25.40 1.43
CA GLU A 37 -0.59 26.49 2.01
C GLU A 37 -2.02 26.07 2.38
N PRO A 38 -2.75 25.30 1.55
CA PRO A 38 -4.10 24.86 1.91
C PRO A 38 -4.13 23.99 3.16
N THR A 39 -3.17 23.07 3.31
CA THR A 39 -3.04 22.23 4.51
C THR A 39 -2.66 23.06 5.74
N ALA A 40 -1.72 24.00 5.60
CA ALA A 40 -1.37 24.92 6.70
C ALA A 40 -2.60 25.71 7.17
N ARG A 41 -3.41 26.22 6.23
CA ARG A 41 -4.65 26.92 6.54
C ARG A 41 -5.70 26.00 7.18
N PHE A 42 -5.82 24.77 6.72
CA PHE A 42 -6.68 23.76 7.34
C PHE A 42 -6.28 23.50 8.80
N LEU A 43 -5.00 23.33 9.09
CA LEU A 43 -4.49 23.16 10.45
C LEU A 43 -4.81 24.37 11.34
N GLU A 44 -4.60 25.58 10.83
CA GLU A 44 -4.92 26.80 11.56
C GLU A 44 -6.41 26.93 11.92
N VAL A 45 -7.31 26.66 10.97
CA VAL A 45 -8.76 26.84 11.20
C VAL A 45 -9.43 25.69 11.93
N THR A 46 -8.77 24.55 12.04
CA THR A 46 -9.29 23.35 12.72
C THR A 46 -8.41 22.97 13.91
N HIS A 47 -7.25 22.43 13.66
CA HIS A 47 -6.36 21.80 14.66
C HIS A 47 -5.91 22.79 15.74
N ASP A 48 -5.47 24.00 15.36
CA ASP A 48 -5.05 25.03 16.34
C ASP A 48 -6.21 25.47 17.22
N ARG A 49 -7.44 25.50 16.68
CA ARG A 49 -8.62 25.83 17.50
C ARG A 49 -8.93 24.72 18.52
N TYR A 50 -8.76 23.45 18.12
CA TYR A 50 -8.87 22.33 19.07
C TYR A 50 -7.77 22.42 20.13
N ALA A 51 -6.52 22.67 19.73
CA ALA A 51 -5.42 22.82 20.67
C ALA A 51 -5.66 23.95 21.66
N ALA A 52 -6.10 25.12 21.19
CA ALA A 52 -6.45 26.25 22.06
C ALA A 52 -7.59 25.95 23.02
N LYS A 53 -8.60 25.18 22.58
CA LYS A 53 -9.77 24.83 23.41
C LYS A 53 -9.50 23.73 24.41
N LEU A 54 -8.76 22.70 24.03
CA LEU A 54 -8.46 21.53 24.85
C LEU A 54 -7.30 21.80 25.84
N GLY A 55 -6.35 22.66 25.45
CA GLY A 55 -5.22 23.01 26.30
C GLY A 55 -4.47 21.77 26.80
N LYS A 56 -4.36 21.62 28.13
CA LYS A 56 -3.67 20.48 28.78
C LYS A 56 -4.32 19.10 28.57
N ASP A 57 -5.54 19.06 28.08
CA ASP A 57 -6.26 17.79 27.82
C ASP A 57 -5.85 17.20 26.46
N LEU A 58 -5.27 18.01 25.56
CA LEU A 58 -4.63 17.54 24.35
C LEU A 58 -3.35 16.78 24.68
N GLY A 59 -3.18 15.59 24.13
CA GLY A 59 -2.09 14.67 24.48
C GLY A 59 -2.35 13.83 25.75
N ARG A 60 -3.39 14.17 26.52
CA ARG A 60 -3.76 13.41 27.70
C ARG A 60 -5.03 12.58 27.52
N TYR A 61 -6.09 13.18 27.02
CA TYR A 61 -7.39 12.52 26.75
C TYR A 61 -7.68 12.44 25.24
N PHE A 62 -7.21 13.41 24.48
CA PHE A 62 -7.28 13.44 23.02
C PHE A 62 -5.88 13.10 22.51
N VAL A 63 -5.67 11.83 22.16
CA VAL A 63 -4.34 11.26 21.89
C VAL A 63 -4.03 11.07 20.42
N SER A 64 -5.02 11.27 19.55
CA SER A 64 -4.85 11.10 18.09
C SER A 64 -5.80 12.02 17.34
N THR A 65 -5.39 12.44 16.14
CA THR A 65 -6.30 12.89 15.08
C THR A 65 -6.74 11.70 14.24
N PHE A 66 -7.78 11.88 13.44
CA PHE A 66 -8.22 10.90 12.47
C PHE A 66 -8.57 11.59 11.16
N THR A 67 -8.04 11.06 10.06
CA THR A 67 -8.25 11.52 8.70
C THR A 67 -8.97 10.43 7.91
N ASP A 68 -10.11 10.77 7.33
CA ASP A 68 -11.00 9.87 6.60
C ASP A 68 -10.87 10.13 5.09
N GLU A 69 -10.23 9.20 4.37
CA GLU A 69 -10.08 9.14 2.92
C GLU A 69 -9.59 10.42 2.20
N PRO A 70 -8.65 11.22 2.73
CA PRO A 70 -8.13 12.37 2.00
C PRO A 70 -7.39 11.88 0.76
N SER A 71 -7.73 12.41 -0.40
CA SER A 71 -7.11 12.00 -1.66
C SER A 71 -7.17 13.11 -2.70
N LEU A 72 -6.44 12.95 -3.81
CA LEU A 72 -6.46 13.88 -4.94
C LEU A 72 -7.78 13.84 -5.72
N GLN A 73 -8.66 12.86 -5.45
CA GLN A 73 -9.94 12.68 -6.15
C GLN A 73 -9.77 12.54 -7.68
N ASN A 74 -8.64 12.06 -8.15
CA ASN A 74 -8.21 12.12 -9.54
C ASN A 74 -8.55 10.84 -10.32
N LEU A 75 -9.77 10.33 -10.14
CA LEU A 75 -10.33 9.22 -10.91
C LEU A 75 -11.83 9.39 -11.12
N TRP A 76 -12.39 8.67 -12.11
CA TRP A 76 -13.78 8.76 -12.48
C TRP A 76 -14.58 7.52 -12.10
N PHE A 77 -15.68 7.68 -11.38
CA PHE A 77 -16.63 6.59 -11.10
C PHE A 77 -17.61 6.34 -12.26
N ARG A 78 -17.73 7.29 -13.18
CA ARG A 78 -18.53 7.18 -14.40
C ARG A 78 -17.68 7.50 -15.65
N PRO A 79 -18.06 7.04 -16.85
CA PRO A 79 -17.36 7.40 -18.06
C PRO A 79 -17.36 8.92 -18.30
N MET A 80 -16.21 9.49 -18.58
CA MET A 80 -16.02 10.89 -18.92
C MET A 80 -15.36 11.01 -20.29
N PRO A 81 -15.58 12.12 -21.05
CA PRO A 81 -14.99 12.30 -22.36
C PRO A 81 -13.50 12.71 -22.34
N TYR A 82 -12.91 12.85 -21.16
CA TYR A 82 -11.52 13.26 -20.97
C TYR A 82 -10.87 12.47 -19.82
N ARG A 83 -9.55 12.44 -19.83
CA ARG A 83 -8.71 11.89 -18.77
C ARG A 83 -8.28 13.02 -17.84
N VAL A 84 -7.90 12.71 -16.59
CA VAL A 84 -7.45 13.70 -15.62
C VAL A 84 -6.05 13.39 -15.11
N LEU A 85 -5.30 14.45 -14.87
CA LEU A 85 -4.01 14.43 -14.18
C LEU A 85 -4.10 15.38 -12.99
N PRO A 86 -3.54 15.05 -11.84
CA PRO A 86 -3.47 15.98 -10.70
C PRO A 86 -2.60 17.18 -11.09
N TRP A 87 -3.05 18.37 -10.70
CA TRP A 87 -2.39 19.63 -11.05
C TRP A 87 -2.54 20.68 -9.96
N SER A 88 -1.53 21.54 -9.83
CA SER A 88 -1.57 22.77 -9.05
C SER A 88 -0.77 23.86 -9.74
N LEU A 89 -0.96 25.12 -9.34
CA LEU A 89 -0.25 26.26 -9.95
C LEU A 89 1.28 26.17 -9.78
N THR A 90 1.76 25.49 -8.75
CA THR A 90 3.20 25.34 -8.46
C THR A 90 3.79 24.02 -8.95
N PHE A 91 2.96 23.09 -9.44
CA PHE A 91 3.36 21.72 -9.74
C PHE A 91 4.49 21.64 -10.78
N GLU A 92 4.42 22.45 -11.83
CA GLU A 92 5.45 22.47 -12.88
C GLU A 92 6.83 22.87 -12.32
N ASN A 93 6.86 23.88 -11.46
CA ASN A 93 8.08 24.35 -10.80
C ASN A 93 8.64 23.29 -9.86
N GLU A 94 7.79 22.65 -9.05
CA GLU A 94 8.19 21.57 -8.14
C GLU A 94 8.70 20.36 -8.92
N PHE A 95 8.06 19.99 -10.03
CA PHE A 95 8.53 18.94 -10.91
C PHE A 95 9.93 19.26 -11.47
N GLN A 96 10.13 20.45 -12.02
CA GLN A 96 11.42 20.85 -12.56
C GLN A 96 12.51 20.87 -11.48
N LYS A 97 12.21 21.37 -10.31
CA LYS A 97 13.13 21.40 -9.18
C LYS A 97 13.56 20.00 -8.73
N ARG A 98 12.63 19.05 -8.68
CA ARG A 98 12.87 17.67 -8.22
C ARG A 98 13.47 16.78 -9.30
N ARG A 99 13.08 16.95 -10.57
CA ARG A 99 13.45 16.06 -11.68
C ARG A 99 14.49 16.66 -12.63
N GLY A 100 14.82 17.94 -12.49
CA GLY A 100 15.84 18.63 -13.29
C GLY A 100 15.45 18.87 -14.75
N ARG A 101 14.15 18.75 -15.11
CA ARG A 101 13.65 18.89 -16.48
C ARG A 101 12.25 19.51 -16.54
N ALA A 102 11.94 20.15 -17.68
CA ALA A 102 10.65 20.78 -17.90
C ALA A 102 9.53 19.72 -18.06
N LEU A 103 8.37 19.96 -17.46
CA LEU A 103 7.21 19.06 -17.51
C LEU A 103 6.40 19.19 -18.80
N ARG A 104 6.15 20.42 -19.30
CA ARG A 104 5.23 20.67 -20.43
C ARG A 104 5.49 19.82 -21.68
N PRO A 105 6.74 19.65 -22.13
CA PRO A 105 7.02 18.80 -23.29
C PRO A 105 6.69 17.32 -23.06
N LEU A 106 6.57 16.90 -21.80
CA LEU A 106 6.34 15.51 -21.40
C LEU A 106 4.85 15.19 -21.19
N LEU A 107 3.97 16.20 -21.09
CA LEU A 107 2.54 15.99 -20.81
C LEU A 107 1.86 15.01 -21.77
N PRO A 108 2.09 15.05 -23.10
CA PRO A 108 1.48 14.07 -24.00
C PRO A 108 1.87 12.62 -23.67
N ALA A 109 3.10 12.40 -23.21
CA ALA A 109 3.62 11.07 -22.84
C ALA A 109 3.02 10.50 -21.54
N LEU A 110 2.30 11.33 -20.75
CA LEU A 110 1.56 10.88 -19.57
C LEU A 110 0.23 10.20 -19.94
N VAL A 111 -0.30 10.46 -21.12
CA VAL A 111 -1.63 9.98 -21.56
C VAL A 111 -1.58 9.13 -22.82
N THR A 112 -0.39 8.98 -23.43
CA THR A 112 -0.16 8.14 -24.61
C THR A 112 1.06 7.27 -24.43
N ASP A 113 1.18 6.21 -25.22
CA ASP A 113 2.42 5.45 -25.30
C ASP A 113 3.47 6.23 -26.10
N ALA A 114 4.55 6.60 -25.43
CA ALA A 114 5.73 7.25 -26.02
C ALA A 114 7.01 6.41 -25.75
N GLY A 115 6.85 5.10 -25.60
CA GLY A 115 7.95 4.18 -25.35
C GLY A 115 8.76 4.53 -24.08
N PRO A 116 10.10 4.38 -24.13
CA PRO A 116 10.99 4.62 -22.99
C PRO A 116 10.90 6.04 -22.42
N ILE A 117 10.75 7.06 -23.29
CA ILE A 117 10.59 8.46 -22.87
C ILE A 117 9.30 8.63 -22.08
N GLY A 118 8.22 7.97 -22.50
CA GLY A 118 6.94 7.96 -21.79
C GLY A 118 7.03 7.26 -20.44
N ALA A 119 7.69 6.11 -20.38
CA ALA A 119 7.88 5.38 -19.13
C ALA A 119 8.61 6.24 -18.08
N ARG A 120 9.70 6.91 -18.49
CA ARG A 120 10.42 7.84 -17.61
C ARG A 120 9.56 9.05 -17.21
N ALA A 121 8.82 9.65 -18.17
CA ALA A 121 7.98 10.80 -17.89
C ALA A 121 6.90 10.46 -16.84
N ARG A 122 6.24 9.31 -16.98
CA ARG A 122 5.24 8.82 -16.04
C ARG A 122 5.84 8.51 -14.66
N TYR A 123 6.99 7.84 -14.61
CA TYR A 123 7.73 7.61 -13.36
C TYR A 123 7.99 8.92 -12.63
N ASP A 124 8.62 9.90 -13.30
CA ASP A 124 8.97 11.19 -12.69
C ASP A 124 7.73 11.98 -12.25
N PHE A 125 6.66 11.95 -13.04
CA PHE A 125 5.41 12.64 -12.73
C PHE A 125 4.76 12.06 -11.46
N TRP A 126 4.50 10.76 -11.43
CA TRP A 126 3.80 10.12 -10.33
C TRP A 126 4.64 10.07 -9.05
N ASN A 127 5.94 9.90 -9.16
CA ASN A 127 6.83 10.03 -8.01
C ASN A 127 6.79 11.46 -7.44
N THR A 128 6.74 12.52 -8.29
CA THR A 128 6.59 13.90 -7.83
C THR A 128 5.24 14.10 -7.12
N VAL A 129 4.17 13.57 -7.66
CA VAL A 129 2.83 13.59 -7.03
C VAL A 129 2.90 12.94 -5.64
N GLY A 130 3.44 11.73 -5.53
CA GLY A 130 3.55 11.00 -4.27
C GLY A 130 4.39 11.73 -3.22
N GLU A 131 5.51 12.35 -3.63
CA GLU A 131 6.32 13.19 -2.75
C GLU A 131 5.51 14.38 -2.22
N LEU A 132 4.86 15.14 -3.11
CA LEU A 132 4.13 16.35 -2.73
C LEU A 132 2.93 16.05 -1.82
N VAL A 133 2.12 15.04 -2.13
CA VAL A 133 0.99 14.64 -1.27
C VAL A 133 1.47 14.21 0.11
N SER A 134 2.52 13.38 0.16
CA SER A 134 3.10 12.92 1.41
C SER A 134 3.66 14.08 2.26
N GLU A 135 4.34 15.03 1.64
CA GLU A 135 4.97 16.16 2.34
C GLU A 135 3.95 17.24 2.75
N ASN A 136 3.11 17.66 1.79
CA ASN A 136 2.28 18.86 1.92
C ASN A 136 0.97 18.61 2.67
N PHE A 137 0.47 17.38 2.71
CA PHE A 137 -0.72 17.04 3.48
C PHE A 137 -0.37 16.19 4.70
N PHE A 138 -0.03 14.93 4.51
CA PHE A 138 0.20 14.00 5.62
C PHE A 138 1.36 14.42 6.51
N GLY A 139 2.47 14.87 5.94
CA GLY A 139 3.66 15.31 6.67
C GLY A 139 3.42 16.56 7.52
N GLN A 140 2.61 17.51 7.05
CA GLN A 140 2.24 18.68 7.85
C GLN A 140 1.35 18.29 9.04
N ILE A 141 0.36 17.42 8.84
CA ILE A 141 -0.50 16.92 9.92
C ILE A 141 0.32 16.13 10.93
N GLN A 142 1.19 15.22 10.48
CA GLN A 142 2.09 14.47 11.34
C GLN A 142 2.98 15.41 12.19
N THR A 143 3.58 16.41 11.56
CA THR A 143 4.41 17.40 12.24
C THR A 143 3.63 18.20 13.27
N TRP A 144 2.40 18.59 12.94
CA TRP A 144 1.52 19.30 13.89
C TRP A 144 1.16 18.39 15.08
N CYS A 145 0.78 17.15 14.83
CA CYS A 145 0.46 16.16 15.87
C CYS A 145 1.64 15.92 16.82
N ALA A 146 2.85 15.72 16.25
CA ALA A 146 4.06 15.52 17.04
C ALA A 146 4.36 16.70 17.99
N ARG A 147 4.16 17.95 17.53
CA ARG A 147 4.33 19.15 18.36
C ARG A 147 3.34 19.22 19.52
N HIS A 148 2.21 18.58 19.41
CA HIS A 148 1.15 18.55 20.43
C HIS A 148 1.12 17.24 21.23
N ASN A 149 2.12 16.37 21.03
CA ASN A 149 2.24 15.06 21.70
C ASN A 149 0.99 14.18 21.49
N ILE A 150 0.48 14.16 20.27
CA ILE A 150 -0.61 13.28 19.81
C ILE A 150 -0.18 12.58 18.54
N LEU A 151 -0.89 11.52 18.18
CA LEU A 151 -0.63 10.74 16.97
C LEU A 151 -1.43 11.30 15.78
N SER A 152 -0.82 11.27 14.60
CA SER A 152 -1.57 11.38 13.35
C SER A 152 -2.16 10.01 13.01
N GLY A 153 -3.44 9.94 12.72
CA GLY A 153 -4.13 8.70 12.38
C GLY A 153 -5.07 8.87 11.21
N GLY A 154 -5.57 7.76 10.67
CA GLY A 154 -6.55 7.74 9.61
C GLY A 154 -6.31 6.64 8.59
N HIS A 155 -7.21 6.56 7.62
CA HIS A 155 -7.12 5.66 6.47
C HIS A 155 -7.23 6.42 5.13
N LEU A 156 -6.93 5.72 4.06
CA LEU A 156 -6.87 6.26 2.72
C LEU A 156 -7.99 5.62 1.87
N LEU A 157 -8.38 6.27 0.77
CA LEU A 157 -9.42 5.78 -0.14
C LEU A 157 -8.87 4.68 -1.06
N ALA A 158 -9.67 3.65 -1.33
CA ALA A 158 -9.40 2.58 -2.30
C ALA A 158 -8.08 1.84 -2.03
N GLU A 159 -7.83 1.51 -0.79
CA GLU A 159 -6.63 0.81 -0.32
C GLU A 159 -6.42 -0.52 -1.03
N GLU A 160 -7.49 -1.16 -1.52
CA GLU A 160 -7.45 -2.48 -2.17
C GLU A 160 -6.88 -2.45 -3.59
N SER A 161 -6.73 -1.29 -4.21
CA SER A 161 -6.28 -1.18 -5.61
C SER A 161 -4.94 -0.49 -5.75
N LEU A 162 -3.88 -1.26 -6.06
CA LEU A 162 -2.56 -0.69 -6.35
C LEU A 162 -2.61 0.29 -7.52
N VAL A 163 -3.38 -0.01 -8.55
CA VAL A 163 -3.57 0.88 -9.69
C VAL A 163 -4.33 2.14 -9.28
N GLY A 164 -5.27 2.03 -8.32
CA GLY A 164 -5.98 3.15 -7.71
C GLY A 164 -5.08 4.05 -6.86
N HIS A 165 -4.05 3.52 -6.24
CA HIS A 165 -3.11 4.30 -5.44
C HIS A 165 -2.42 5.42 -6.22
N VAL A 166 -2.18 5.21 -7.54
CA VAL A 166 -1.49 6.18 -8.39
C VAL A 166 -2.27 7.49 -8.54
N PRO A 167 -3.52 7.51 -9.04
CA PRO A 167 -4.25 8.76 -9.25
C PRO A 167 -4.75 9.39 -7.94
N LEU A 168 -4.83 8.64 -6.85
CA LEU A 168 -5.31 9.14 -5.56
C LEU A 168 -4.20 9.73 -4.69
N TYR A 169 -2.97 9.19 -4.80
CA TYR A 169 -1.86 9.53 -3.89
C TYR A 169 -0.51 9.67 -4.58
N GLY A 170 -0.36 9.19 -5.81
CA GLY A 170 0.96 8.91 -6.41
C GLY A 170 1.63 7.68 -5.78
N ASP A 171 1.69 7.64 -4.44
CA ASP A 171 2.28 6.56 -3.65
C ASP A 171 1.53 6.40 -2.31
N PHE A 172 0.69 5.39 -2.23
CA PHE A 172 -0.08 5.07 -1.02
C PHE A 172 0.82 4.73 0.17
N PHE A 173 1.82 3.89 -0.05
CA PHE A 173 2.71 3.42 1.00
C PHE A 173 3.47 4.59 1.65
N ARG A 174 3.97 5.52 0.83
CA ARG A 174 4.65 6.74 1.26
C ARG A 174 3.73 7.67 2.09
N CYS A 175 2.47 7.81 1.67
CA CYS A 175 1.48 8.61 2.40
C CYS A 175 1.11 7.96 3.74
N ALA A 176 0.83 6.66 3.75
CA ALA A 176 0.46 5.92 4.95
C ALA A 176 1.58 5.88 6.01
N ARG A 177 2.86 5.95 5.61
CA ARG A 177 4.00 6.10 6.52
C ARG A 177 3.99 7.41 7.33
N ARG A 178 3.20 8.41 6.92
CA ARG A 178 3.01 9.68 7.65
C ARG A 178 1.90 9.62 8.70
N LEU A 179 1.25 8.48 8.83
CA LEU A 179 0.24 8.24 9.86
C LEU A 179 0.89 7.44 10.99
N ASP A 180 1.04 8.04 12.18
CA ASP A 180 1.62 7.38 13.37
C ASP A 180 0.71 6.25 13.89
N ALA A 181 -0.57 6.29 13.53
CA ALA A 181 -1.57 5.25 13.72
C ALA A 181 -2.27 4.98 12.38
N PRO A 182 -1.58 4.34 11.41
CA PRO A 182 -2.17 4.07 10.10
C PRO A 182 -3.32 3.09 10.22
N SER A 183 -4.35 3.28 9.41
CA SER A 183 -5.58 2.49 9.46
C SER A 183 -6.11 2.09 8.10
N ILE A 184 -7.16 1.27 8.12
CA ILE A 184 -7.96 0.90 6.95
C ILE A 184 -9.45 1.00 7.27
N ASP A 185 -10.29 1.08 6.25
CA ASP A 185 -11.73 0.86 6.34
C ASP A 185 -12.09 -0.58 5.90
N CYS A 186 -12.94 -1.25 6.68
CA CYS A 186 -13.46 -2.58 6.38
C CYS A 186 -14.98 -2.58 6.45
N LEU A 187 -15.62 -2.34 5.33
CA LEU A 187 -17.08 -2.21 5.22
C LEU A 187 -17.83 -3.55 5.26
N THR A 188 -17.18 -4.65 5.60
CA THR A 188 -17.80 -5.98 5.67
C THR A 188 -17.46 -6.69 6.96
N SER A 189 -18.42 -7.49 7.46
CA SER A 189 -18.24 -8.38 8.60
C SER A 189 -18.39 -9.86 8.28
N LEU A 190 -18.28 -10.18 7.01
CA LEU A 190 -18.17 -11.56 6.54
C LEU A 190 -16.71 -11.92 6.34
N PRO A 191 -16.14 -12.87 7.11
CA PRO A 191 -14.72 -13.18 7.06
C PRO A 191 -14.14 -13.44 5.66
N PRO A 192 -14.85 -14.10 4.72
CA PRO A 192 -14.32 -14.27 3.36
C PRO A 192 -14.06 -12.98 2.59
N GLY A 193 -14.82 -11.90 2.88
CA GLY A 193 -14.72 -10.62 2.19
C GLY A 193 -13.77 -9.61 2.86
N VAL A 194 -13.12 -9.97 3.96
CA VAL A 194 -12.19 -9.06 4.66
C VAL A 194 -10.95 -8.82 3.82
N PRO A 195 -10.55 -7.56 3.56
CA PRO A 195 -9.35 -7.21 2.81
C PRO A 195 -8.08 -7.42 3.67
N TRP A 196 -7.81 -8.67 4.06
CA TRP A 196 -6.72 -9.05 4.96
C TRP A 196 -5.34 -8.61 4.45
N TYR A 197 -5.14 -8.54 3.14
CA TYR A 197 -3.88 -8.11 2.54
C TYR A 197 -3.62 -6.61 2.74
N ILE A 198 -4.67 -5.79 2.81
CA ILE A 198 -4.54 -4.37 3.18
C ILE A 198 -4.23 -4.23 4.67
N ALA A 199 -4.90 -5.00 5.53
CA ALA A 199 -4.51 -5.07 6.94
C ALA A 199 -3.03 -5.45 7.09
N ARG A 200 -2.54 -6.41 6.29
CA ARG A 200 -1.12 -6.80 6.24
C ARG A 200 -0.23 -5.66 5.72
N MET A 201 -0.69 -4.87 4.75
CA MET A 201 0.05 -3.73 4.24
C MET A 201 0.24 -2.66 5.33
N ILE A 202 -0.83 -2.30 6.02
CA ILE A 202 -0.79 -1.33 7.12
C ILE A 202 0.04 -1.85 8.30
N GLY A 203 -0.11 -3.14 8.67
CA GLY A 203 0.76 -3.77 9.67
C GLY A 203 2.23 -3.72 9.29
N SER A 204 2.54 -3.94 8.01
CA SER A 204 3.91 -3.84 7.50
C SER A 204 4.46 -2.42 7.56
N ILE A 205 3.66 -1.41 7.19
CA ILE A 205 4.03 0.00 7.29
C ILE A 205 4.32 0.38 8.75
N ALA A 206 3.44 0.00 9.67
CA ALA A 206 3.63 0.27 11.09
C ALA A 206 4.93 -0.36 11.63
N ASP A 207 5.20 -1.61 11.28
CA ASP A 207 6.42 -2.28 11.69
C ASP A 207 7.69 -1.63 11.09
N LEU A 208 7.66 -1.19 9.82
CA LEU A 208 8.77 -0.50 9.15
C LEU A 208 9.11 0.86 9.78
N GLU A 209 8.11 1.56 10.30
CA GLU A 209 8.27 2.86 10.96
C GLU A 209 8.39 2.74 12.50
N GLY A 210 8.18 1.55 13.07
CA GLY A 210 8.19 1.33 14.52
C GLY A 210 6.96 1.89 15.23
N TYR A 211 5.82 1.99 14.55
CA TYR A 211 4.57 2.48 15.12
C TYR A 211 3.89 1.43 16.01
N THR A 212 3.32 1.91 17.11
CA THR A 212 2.64 1.03 18.09
C THR A 212 1.23 0.66 17.68
N TYR A 213 0.53 1.57 17.00
CA TYR A 213 -0.90 1.44 16.72
C TYR A 213 -1.14 1.24 15.23
N THR A 214 -2.04 0.31 14.93
CA THR A 214 -2.68 0.12 13.64
C THR A 214 -4.18 0.02 13.89
N MET A 215 -4.99 0.68 13.09
CA MET A 215 -6.42 0.71 13.34
C MET A 215 -7.19 0.20 12.12
N CYS A 216 -8.37 -0.36 12.36
CA CYS A 216 -9.36 -0.63 11.33
C CYS A 216 -10.71 -0.06 11.79
N GLU A 217 -11.33 0.69 10.92
CA GLU A 217 -12.74 1.02 10.98
C GLU A 217 -13.51 -0.18 10.41
N VAL A 218 -14.34 -0.84 11.25
CA VAL A 218 -14.99 -2.10 10.88
C VAL A 218 -16.48 -2.04 11.07
N SER A 219 -17.24 -2.50 10.08
CA SER A 219 -18.69 -2.43 10.11
C SER A 219 -19.38 -3.56 9.34
N ASP A 220 -20.70 -3.65 9.49
CA ASP A 220 -21.58 -4.49 8.68
C ASP A 220 -22.25 -3.69 7.55
N HIS A 221 -21.62 -2.59 7.09
CA HIS A 221 -22.19 -1.70 6.07
C HIS A 221 -22.59 -2.45 4.81
N SER A 222 -21.73 -3.27 4.24
CA SER A 222 -22.01 -4.04 3.02
C SER A 222 -23.18 -5.02 3.17
N GLN A 223 -23.45 -5.50 4.38
CA GLN A 223 -24.56 -6.39 4.68
C GLN A 223 -25.87 -5.65 4.87
N ARG A 224 -25.82 -4.40 5.36
CA ARG A 224 -27.02 -3.61 5.74
C ARG A 224 -27.39 -2.52 4.75
N TYR A 225 -26.39 -1.85 4.17
CA TYR A 225 -26.67 -0.72 3.28
C TYR A 225 -27.44 -1.15 2.04
N ARG A 226 -28.52 -0.43 1.77
CA ARG A 226 -29.33 -0.61 0.56
C ARG A 226 -29.57 0.76 -0.08
N PRO A 227 -29.10 0.96 -1.32
CA PRO A 227 -29.46 2.14 -2.09
C PRO A 227 -30.98 2.27 -2.25
N LYS A 228 -31.45 3.48 -2.48
CA LYS A 228 -32.88 3.72 -2.73
C LYS A 228 -33.39 2.85 -3.90
N GLY A 229 -34.40 2.02 -3.63
CA GLY A 229 -34.99 1.08 -4.60
C GLY A 229 -34.41 -0.33 -4.59
N ASP A 230 -33.36 -0.58 -3.80
CA ASP A 230 -32.87 -1.93 -3.59
C ASP A 230 -33.73 -2.66 -2.55
N THR A 231 -34.31 -3.79 -2.94
CA THR A 231 -35.22 -4.61 -2.11
C THR A 231 -34.57 -5.87 -1.54
N ARG A 232 -33.26 -6.05 -1.73
CA ARG A 232 -32.54 -7.20 -1.15
C ARG A 232 -32.66 -7.18 0.38
N PRO A 233 -32.85 -8.33 1.03
CA PRO A 233 -32.94 -8.37 2.49
C PRO A 233 -31.62 -7.91 3.12
N ILE A 234 -31.73 -7.30 4.30
CA ILE A 234 -30.58 -7.02 5.16
C ILE A 234 -30.04 -8.37 5.65
N GLN A 235 -28.73 -8.54 5.54
CA GLN A 235 -28.05 -9.71 6.09
C GLN A 235 -27.65 -9.41 7.53
N VAL A 236 -28.17 -10.20 8.46
CA VAL A 236 -27.77 -10.18 9.87
C VAL A 236 -26.43 -10.85 10.02
N VAL A 237 -25.52 -10.24 10.77
CA VAL A 237 -24.19 -10.76 11.03
C VAL A 237 -24.12 -11.38 12.41
N THR A 238 -23.61 -12.59 12.51
CA THR A 238 -23.50 -13.35 13.77
C THR A 238 -22.25 -12.96 14.56
N GLU A 239 -22.25 -13.29 15.88
CA GLU A 239 -21.07 -13.11 16.74
C GLU A 239 -19.82 -13.78 16.14
N ASP A 240 -19.94 -14.99 15.59
CA ASP A 240 -18.83 -15.75 15.05
C ASP A 240 -18.30 -15.14 13.74
N GLU A 241 -19.16 -14.59 12.88
CA GLU A 241 -18.74 -13.86 11.68
C GLU A 241 -17.98 -12.59 12.04
N ILE A 242 -18.46 -11.80 13.01
CA ILE A 242 -17.76 -10.60 13.48
C ILE A 242 -16.42 -10.99 14.11
N ARG A 243 -16.37 -12.04 14.92
CA ARG A 243 -15.12 -12.55 15.51
C ARG A 243 -14.13 -13.00 14.44
N GLY A 244 -14.59 -13.74 13.44
CA GLY A 244 -13.78 -14.19 12.33
C GLY A 244 -13.23 -13.02 11.50
N THR A 245 -14.03 -11.98 11.29
CA THR A 245 -13.60 -10.70 10.65
C THR A 245 -12.50 -10.04 11.47
N CYS A 246 -12.72 -9.84 12.78
CA CYS A 246 -11.71 -9.26 13.65
C CYS A 246 -10.41 -10.08 13.65
N ASN A 247 -10.50 -11.41 13.70
CA ASN A 247 -9.32 -12.28 13.67
C ASN A 247 -8.52 -12.15 12.37
N ARG A 248 -9.18 -12.01 11.21
CA ARG A 248 -8.48 -11.77 9.94
C ARG A 248 -7.76 -10.43 9.91
N LEU A 249 -8.38 -9.38 10.44
CA LEU A 249 -7.77 -8.06 10.57
C LEU A 249 -6.57 -8.11 11.51
N ILE A 250 -6.71 -8.75 12.68
CA ILE A 250 -5.65 -8.92 13.67
C ILE A 250 -4.49 -9.76 13.11
N TRP A 251 -4.79 -10.84 12.38
CA TRP A 251 -3.76 -11.60 11.65
C TRP A 251 -2.98 -10.70 10.67
N GLY A 252 -3.65 -9.77 9.99
CA GLY A 252 -3.04 -8.77 9.11
C GLY A 252 -2.13 -7.77 9.84
N GLY A 253 -2.25 -7.66 11.16
CA GLY A 253 -1.45 -6.73 11.97
C GLY A 253 -2.25 -5.57 12.56
N ILE A 254 -3.58 -5.57 12.42
CA ILE A 254 -4.45 -4.57 13.07
C ILE A 254 -4.53 -4.87 14.57
N ASN A 255 -4.28 -3.86 15.39
CA ASN A 255 -4.28 -3.98 16.85
C ASN A 255 -5.22 -3.00 17.56
N THR A 256 -6.04 -2.27 16.81
CA THR A 256 -7.07 -1.37 17.32
C THR A 256 -8.26 -1.42 16.38
N LEU A 257 -9.46 -1.63 16.93
CA LEU A 257 -10.69 -1.70 16.13
C LEU A 257 -11.65 -0.59 16.57
N THR A 258 -12.07 0.23 15.62
CA THR A 258 -13.21 1.14 15.76
C THR A 258 -14.38 0.50 15.04
N SER A 259 -15.43 0.15 15.79
CA SER A 259 -16.57 -0.57 15.21
C SER A 259 -17.84 0.28 15.21
N TYR A 260 -18.57 0.29 14.11
CA TYR A 260 -19.85 0.97 13.97
C TYR A 260 -20.94 0.04 13.45
N TYR A 261 -21.06 -1.10 14.12
CA TYR A 261 -22.20 -2.01 13.94
C TYR A 261 -23.47 -1.42 14.52
N SER A 262 -24.61 -1.86 14.03
CA SER A 262 -25.89 -1.53 14.68
C SER A 262 -26.01 -2.16 16.07
N PHE A 263 -25.30 -3.27 16.33
CA PHE A 263 -25.33 -4.11 17.55
C PHE A 263 -26.71 -4.63 17.96
N LYS A 264 -27.76 -4.37 17.17
CA LYS A 264 -29.14 -4.77 17.46
C LYS A 264 -29.36 -6.28 17.40
N ASP A 265 -28.48 -6.98 16.68
CA ASP A 265 -28.62 -8.41 16.43
C ASP A 265 -27.83 -9.28 17.44
N LEU A 266 -27.09 -8.63 18.35
CA LEU A 266 -26.31 -9.30 19.38
C LEU A 266 -26.96 -9.05 20.76
N SER A 267 -27.04 -10.11 21.57
CA SER A 267 -27.35 -9.95 22.99
C SER A 267 -26.17 -9.34 23.74
N ASP A 268 -26.44 -8.79 24.93
CA ASP A 268 -25.40 -8.21 25.78
C ASP A 268 -24.30 -9.23 26.14
N ASP A 269 -24.64 -10.50 26.30
CA ASP A 269 -23.67 -11.55 26.56
C ASP A 269 -22.80 -11.87 25.36
N GLN A 270 -23.37 -11.88 24.15
CA GLN A 270 -22.59 -12.03 22.88
C GLN A 270 -21.63 -10.87 22.72
N LEU A 271 -22.13 -9.65 22.90
CA LEU A 271 -21.31 -8.44 22.78
C LEU A 271 -20.18 -8.42 23.82
N ARG A 272 -20.46 -8.85 25.08
CA ARG A 272 -19.43 -8.96 26.11
C ARG A 272 -18.36 -9.99 25.76
N ARG A 273 -18.74 -11.17 25.25
CA ARG A 273 -17.77 -12.18 24.79
C ARG A 273 -16.89 -11.68 23.64
N LEU A 274 -17.51 -11.07 22.62
CA LEU A 274 -16.81 -10.49 21.48
C LEU A 274 -15.79 -9.42 21.91
N ASN A 275 -16.23 -8.44 22.70
CA ASN A 275 -15.37 -7.37 23.20
C ASN A 275 -14.24 -7.89 24.10
N THR A 276 -14.52 -8.93 24.90
CA THR A 276 -13.50 -9.57 25.73
C THR A 276 -12.44 -10.26 24.86
N HIS A 277 -12.86 -10.98 23.81
CA HIS A 277 -11.94 -11.62 22.87
C HIS A 277 -11.06 -10.58 22.15
N VAL A 278 -11.67 -9.59 21.53
CA VAL A 278 -10.97 -8.52 20.80
C VAL A 278 -10.02 -7.76 21.73
N GLY A 279 -10.48 -7.37 22.92
CA GLY A 279 -9.67 -6.66 23.90
C GLY A 279 -8.43 -7.45 24.35
N ARG A 280 -8.56 -8.76 24.58
CA ARG A 280 -7.42 -9.63 24.90
C ARG A 280 -6.41 -9.70 23.77
N CYS A 281 -6.87 -9.93 22.53
CA CYS A 281 -5.99 -9.98 21.35
C CYS A 281 -5.25 -8.65 21.15
N GLN A 282 -5.96 -7.52 21.23
CA GLN A 282 -5.36 -6.20 21.07
C GLN A 282 -4.35 -5.89 22.18
N THR A 283 -4.62 -6.28 23.43
CA THR A 283 -3.70 -6.05 24.54
C THR A 283 -2.41 -6.84 24.37
N LEU A 284 -2.50 -8.10 23.91
CA LEU A 284 -1.34 -8.97 23.73
C LEU A 284 -0.49 -8.62 22.49
N LEU A 285 -1.16 -8.20 21.42
CA LEU A 285 -0.49 -8.03 20.12
C LEU A 285 -0.15 -6.56 19.78
N ARG A 286 -0.45 -5.63 20.67
CA ARG A 286 -0.11 -4.21 20.47
C ARG A 286 1.37 -3.96 20.66
N GLY A 287 1.96 -3.16 19.78
CA GLY A 287 3.40 -2.88 19.79
C GLY A 287 4.25 -4.02 19.21
N GLY A 288 5.56 -3.90 19.36
CA GLY A 288 6.50 -4.85 18.79
C GLY A 288 6.44 -4.89 17.26
N HIS A 289 6.78 -6.04 16.67
CA HIS A 289 6.78 -6.23 15.23
C HIS A 289 6.45 -7.67 14.84
N GLN A 290 5.92 -7.87 13.63
CA GLN A 290 5.76 -9.20 13.05
C GLN A 290 7.14 -9.83 12.81
N VAL A 291 7.26 -11.12 13.09
CA VAL A 291 8.47 -11.91 12.81
C VAL A 291 8.22 -12.75 11.56
N THR A 292 8.88 -12.40 10.47
CA THR A 292 8.84 -13.14 9.20
C THR A 292 10.12 -12.95 8.42
N ASP A 293 10.60 -13.99 7.78
CA ASP A 293 11.79 -13.97 6.91
C ASP A 293 11.44 -13.71 5.42
N ILE A 294 10.18 -13.44 5.10
CA ILE A 294 9.70 -13.23 3.74
C ILE A 294 9.26 -11.77 3.57
N ALA A 295 9.87 -11.07 2.60
CA ALA A 295 9.44 -9.76 2.14
C ALA A 295 8.80 -9.86 0.75
N VAL A 296 7.70 -9.14 0.53
CA VAL A 296 7.05 -8.96 -0.78
C VAL A 296 7.11 -7.49 -1.14
N LEU A 297 7.71 -7.17 -2.28
CA LEU A 297 7.84 -5.79 -2.73
C LEU A 297 6.47 -5.22 -3.12
N TYR A 298 6.18 -4.00 -2.66
CA TYR A 298 5.12 -3.14 -3.17
C TYR A 298 5.60 -2.46 -4.46
N PRO A 299 5.11 -2.86 -5.66
CA PRO A 299 5.76 -2.55 -6.94
C PRO A 299 5.28 -1.24 -7.58
N ILE A 300 5.08 -0.18 -6.80
CA ILE A 300 4.46 1.08 -7.28
C ILE A 300 5.29 1.76 -8.37
N GLU A 301 6.62 1.72 -8.28
CA GLU A 301 7.52 2.29 -9.27
C GLU A 301 7.34 1.64 -10.65
N SER A 302 7.05 0.34 -10.67
CA SER A 302 6.75 -0.38 -11.91
C SER A 302 5.39 0.01 -12.48
N ILE A 303 4.39 0.25 -11.62
CA ILE A 303 3.07 0.73 -12.05
C ILE A 303 3.20 2.14 -12.64
N TRP A 304 3.93 3.05 -12.02
CA TRP A 304 4.11 4.40 -12.55
C TRP A 304 4.58 4.41 -14.01
N THR A 305 5.51 3.52 -14.39
CA THR A 305 6.09 3.50 -15.73
C THR A 305 5.10 3.19 -16.83
N VAL A 306 4.04 2.45 -16.49
CA VAL A 306 3.03 1.98 -17.46
C VAL A 306 1.66 2.64 -17.26
N PHE A 307 1.47 3.40 -16.18
CA PHE A 307 0.18 4.00 -15.83
C PHE A 307 -0.18 5.15 -16.77
N THR A 308 -1.37 5.07 -17.37
CA THR A 308 -2.05 6.22 -17.99
C THR A 308 -3.46 6.35 -17.40
N PRO A 309 -3.93 7.58 -17.14
CA PRO A 309 -5.28 7.80 -16.63
C PRO A 309 -6.35 7.25 -17.58
N ALA A 310 -7.43 6.72 -17.04
CA ALA A 310 -8.57 6.23 -17.83
C ALA A 310 -9.68 7.27 -17.96
N TYR A 311 -10.62 7.01 -18.89
CA TYR A 311 -11.88 7.74 -18.99
C TYR A 311 -12.91 7.29 -17.94
N ARG A 312 -12.66 6.17 -17.26
CA ARG A 312 -13.39 5.65 -16.10
C ARG A 312 -12.46 4.78 -15.26
N GLY A 313 -12.57 4.90 -13.94
CA GLY A 313 -11.67 4.24 -13.00
C GLY A 313 -10.27 4.87 -13.00
N ALA A 314 -9.29 4.15 -12.52
CA ALA A 314 -7.93 4.65 -12.38
C ALA A 314 -7.15 4.58 -13.70
N SER A 315 -7.04 3.39 -14.27
CA SER A 315 -6.32 3.14 -15.52
C SER A 315 -7.03 2.08 -16.36
N SER A 316 -6.86 2.15 -17.68
CA SER A 316 -7.26 1.09 -18.61
C SER A 316 -6.05 0.27 -19.14
N GLU A 317 -4.85 0.55 -18.65
CA GLU A 317 -3.62 -0.09 -19.14
C GLU A 317 -3.50 -1.53 -18.66
N PRO A 318 -3.52 -2.54 -19.56
CA PRO A 318 -3.42 -3.94 -19.16
C PRO A 318 -2.12 -4.27 -18.42
N ALA A 319 -1.02 -3.55 -18.69
CA ALA A 319 0.25 -3.75 -18.01
C ALA A 319 0.19 -3.33 -16.53
N ALA A 320 -0.49 -2.22 -16.19
CA ALA A 320 -0.69 -1.80 -14.81
C ALA A 320 -1.50 -2.83 -14.01
N HIS A 321 -2.62 -3.30 -14.57
CA HIS A 321 -3.45 -4.33 -13.94
C HIS A 321 -2.76 -5.69 -13.86
N ARG A 322 -1.83 -6.01 -14.75
CA ARG A 322 -1.02 -7.22 -14.65
C ARG A 322 -0.06 -7.16 -13.46
N ILE A 323 0.54 -6.01 -13.18
CA ILE A 323 1.38 -5.82 -11.99
C ILE A 323 0.54 -5.99 -10.73
N GLU A 324 -0.61 -5.32 -10.64
CA GLU A 324 -1.57 -5.44 -9.54
C GLU A 324 -1.99 -6.92 -9.33
N SER A 325 -2.49 -7.58 -10.38
CA SER A 325 -2.92 -8.99 -10.27
C SER A 325 -1.79 -9.95 -9.92
N THR A 326 -0.54 -9.63 -10.28
CA THR A 326 0.63 -10.43 -9.86
C THR A 326 0.92 -10.24 -8.37
N PHE A 327 0.86 -9.01 -7.88
CA PHE A 327 1.01 -8.69 -6.46
C PHE A 327 -0.07 -9.38 -5.62
N ASP A 328 -1.33 -9.28 -6.02
CA ASP A 328 -2.47 -9.92 -5.35
C ASP A 328 -2.34 -11.45 -5.38
N GLY A 329 -1.96 -11.99 -6.53
CA GLY A 329 -1.78 -13.42 -6.72
C GLY A 329 -0.66 -14.00 -5.84
N VAL A 330 0.49 -13.31 -5.73
CA VAL A 330 1.59 -13.68 -4.84
C VAL A 330 1.13 -13.65 -3.39
N SER A 331 0.47 -12.57 -2.98
CA SER A 331 -0.05 -12.39 -1.64
C SER A 331 -1.03 -13.51 -1.27
N THR A 332 -1.97 -13.80 -2.18
CA THR A 332 -2.95 -14.88 -2.02
C THR A 332 -2.31 -16.27 -1.97
N ALA A 333 -1.30 -16.52 -2.80
CA ALA A 333 -0.58 -17.80 -2.80
C ALA A 333 0.14 -18.04 -1.47
N LEU A 334 0.83 -17.02 -0.95
CA LEU A 334 1.51 -17.08 0.35
C LEU A 334 0.50 -17.26 1.50
N TYR A 335 -0.56 -16.46 1.51
CA TYR A 335 -1.63 -16.57 2.50
C TYR A 335 -2.26 -17.98 2.50
N SER A 336 -2.61 -18.48 1.32
CA SER A 336 -3.23 -19.81 1.17
C SER A 336 -2.32 -20.93 1.65
N ALA A 337 -1.00 -20.80 1.41
CA ALA A 337 0.01 -21.75 1.85
C ALA A 337 0.44 -21.59 3.33
N ASN A 338 -0.19 -20.68 4.07
CA ASN A 338 0.20 -20.33 5.44
C ASN A 338 1.69 -19.95 5.56
N ARG A 339 2.18 -19.17 4.59
CA ARG A 339 3.51 -18.54 4.61
C ARG A 339 3.32 -17.07 4.96
N ASP A 340 3.61 -16.73 6.20
CA ASP A 340 3.52 -15.35 6.67
C ASP A 340 4.60 -14.48 6.00
N PHE A 341 4.28 -13.22 5.72
CA PHE A 341 5.15 -12.31 4.97
C PHE A 341 4.90 -10.85 5.36
N ARG A 342 5.83 -9.98 5.00
CA ARG A 342 5.72 -8.52 5.14
C ARG A 342 5.81 -7.86 3.78
N TYR A 343 5.05 -6.78 3.58
CA TYR A 343 5.28 -5.88 2.46
C TYR A 343 6.41 -4.90 2.75
N VAL A 344 7.20 -4.61 1.72
CA VAL A 344 8.28 -3.62 1.75
C VAL A 344 8.22 -2.75 0.50
N ASP A 345 8.64 -1.50 0.60
CA ASP A 345 8.78 -0.59 -0.54
C ASP A 345 10.27 -0.40 -0.91
N ALA A 346 10.51 0.34 -2.00
CA ALA A 346 11.88 0.64 -2.45
C ALA A 346 12.71 1.38 -1.39
N ARG A 347 12.10 2.25 -0.58
CA ARG A 347 12.78 2.97 0.50
C ARG A 347 13.30 1.98 1.55
N ALA A 348 12.46 1.04 1.98
CA ALA A 348 12.88 0.03 2.95
C ALA A 348 14.06 -0.81 2.42
N LEU A 349 14.05 -1.15 1.12
CA LEU A 349 15.19 -1.85 0.50
C LEU A 349 16.46 -0.99 0.50
N CYS A 350 16.38 0.30 0.18
CA CYS A 350 17.52 1.21 0.20
C CYS A 350 18.13 1.37 1.61
N GLU A 351 17.29 1.51 2.62
CA GLU A 351 17.68 1.74 4.02
C GLU A 351 18.20 0.46 4.71
N ALA A 352 17.77 -0.72 4.26
CA ALA A 352 18.18 -1.98 4.85
C ALA A 352 19.69 -2.21 4.73
N SER A 353 20.27 -2.83 5.74
CA SER A 353 21.63 -3.42 5.70
C SER A 353 21.55 -4.86 5.20
N VAL A 354 22.67 -5.37 4.66
CA VAL A 354 22.83 -6.77 4.27
C VAL A 354 23.89 -7.40 5.16
N ASP A 355 23.51 -8.47 5.87
CA ASP A 355 24.34 -9.22 6.80
C ASP A 355 24.22 -10.72 6.47
N GLY A 356 25.22 -11.27 5.77
CA GLY A 356 25.13 -12.62 5.22
C GLY A 356 23.93 -12.77 4.30
N ASP A 357 23.17 -13.85 4.47
CA ASP A 357 21.95 -14.20 3.75
C ASP A 357 20.70 -13.39 4.20
N THR A 358 20.89 -12.37 4.99
CA THR A 358 19.81 -11.63 5.64
C THR A 358 19.87 -10.15 5.31
N MET A 359 18.74 -9.59 4.90
CA MET A 359 18.51 -8.14 4.81
C MET A 359 17.83 -7.67 6.10
N ARG A 360 18.32 -6.55 6.70
CA ARG A 360 17.86 -6.04 8.01
C ARG A 360 17.49 -4.57 7.95
N LEU A 361 16.40 -4.23 8.63
CA LEU A 361 15.99 -2.84 8.87
C LEU A 361 15.50 -2.72 10.32
N GLY A 362 16.32 -2.13 11.19
CA GLY A 362 16.08 -2.18 12.62
C GLY A 362 16.01 -3.63 13.13
N ASP A 363 14.93 -3.97 13.82
CA ASP A 363 14.68 -5.33 14.32
C ASP A 363 14.08 -6.26 13.26
N LEU A 364 13.72 -5.74 12.11
CA LEU A 364 13.14 -6.52 11.01
C LEU A 364 14.22 -7.21 10.21
N ARG A 365 13.91 -8.41 9.69
CA ARG A 365 14.82 -9.18 8.87
C ARG A 365 14.08 -9.96 7.78
N TRP A 366 14.79 -10.22 6.68
CA TRP A 366 14.29 -11.02 5.55
C TRP A 366 15.39 -11.85 4.94
N ARG A 367 15.12 -13.11 4.63
CA ARG A 367 16.00 -14.04 3.92
C ARG A 367 15.49 -14.35 2.51
N VAL A 368 14.21 -14.04 2.26
CA VAL A 368 13.58 -14.17 0.95
C VAL A 368 12.92 -12.85 0.57
N LEU A 369 13.22 -12.34 -0.62
CA LEU A 369 12.56 -11.18 -1.24
C LEU A 369 11.81 -11.64 -2.49
N VAL A 370 10.50 -11.37 -2.53
CA VAL A 370 9.65 -11.63 -3.70
C VAL A 370 9.38 -10.32 -4.45
N LEU A 371 9.60 -10.34 -5.77
CA LEU A 371 9.46 -9.22 -6.69
C LEU A 371 8.28 -9.48 -7.64
N PRO A 372 7.03 -9.11 -7.29
CA PRO A 372 5.87 -9.33 -8.14
C PRO A 372 5.83 -8.32 -9.29
N ALA A 373 6.13 -8.78 -10.49
CA ALA A 373 6.19 -7.99 -11.74
C ALA A 373 7.01 -6.68 -11.62
N ALA A 374 8.07 -6.70 -10.81
CA ALA A 374 8.88 -5.54 -10.51
C ALA A 374 9.94 -5.30 -11.61
N SER A 375 9.64 -4.42 -12.54
CA SER A 375 10.58 -4.01 -13.60
C SER A 375 11.44 -2.83 -13.23
N THR A 376 10.99 -2.00 -12.30
CA THR A 376 11.56 -0.67 -12.01
C THR A 376 11.70 -0.45 -10.51
N LEU A 377 12.90 -0.08 -10.08
CA LEU A 377 13.22 0.43 -8.75
C LEU A 377 14.37 1.44 -8.87
N PRO A 378 14.62 2.28 -7.88
CA PRO A 378 15.84 3.07 -7.79
C PRO A 378 17.08 2.19 -7.88
N MET A 379 18.14 2.69 -8.54
CA MET A 379 19.40 1.95 -8.71
C MET A 379 19.97 1.50 -7.36
N ALA A 380 19.88 2.34 -6.34
CA ALA A 380 20.33 2.00 -4.99
C ALA A 380 19.60 0.77 -4.42
N ALA A 381 18.29 0.63 -4.69
CA ALA A 381 17.53 -0.55 -4.29
C ALA A 381 17.97 -1.79 -5.07
N TRP A 382 18.17 -1.70 -6.40
CA TRP A 382 18.68 -2.81 -7.21
C TRP A 382 20.06 -3.29 -6.76
N GLN A 383 20.96 -2.37 -6.46
CA GLN A 383 22.29 -2.71 -5.92
C GLN A 383 22.21 -3.40 -4.56
N LYS A 384 21.25 -2.99 -3.72
CA LYS A 384 21.01 -3.64 -2.43
C LYS A 384 20.47 -5.06 -2.60
N VAL A 385 19.52 -5.26 -3.52
CA VAL A 385 18.95 -6.58 -3.87
C VAL A 385 20.03 -7.50 -4.43
N GLN A 386 20.87 -7.00 -5.35
CA GLN A 386 22.01 -7.74 -5.90
C GLN A 386 22.98 -8.18 -4.79
N ARG A 387 23.37 -7.25 -3.90
CA ARG A 387 24.24 -7.53 -2.79
C ARG A 387 23.67 -8.58 -1.83
N PHE A 388 22.37 -8.51 -1.55
CA PHE A 388 21.65 -9.50 -0.75
C PHE A 388 21.74 -10.89 -1.38
N TRP A 389 21.46 -11.01 -2.67
CA TRP A 389 21.60 -12.27 -3.40
C TRP A 389 23.07 -12.76 -3.41
N GLN A 390 24.05 -11.88 -3.65
CA GLN A 390 25.47 -12.22 -3.66
C GLN A 390 25.97 -12.79 -2.33
N ASN A 391 25.34 -12.39 -1.21
CA ASN A 391 25.69 -12.84 0.14
C ASN A 391 24.84 -14.02 0.66
N GLY A 392 24.08 -14.69 -0.20
CA GLY A 392 23.35 -15.92 0.17
C GLY A 392 21.83 -15.76 0.27
N GLY A 393 21.29 -14.54 0.14
CA GLY A 393 19.85 -14.29 0.16
C GLY A 393 19.12 -14.85 -1.05
N THR A 394 17.83 -15.11 -0.93
CA THR A 394 16.98 -15.60 -2.02
C THR A 394 16.11 -14.48 -2.58
N VAL A 395 16.12 -14.32 -3.91
CA VAL A 395 15.28 -13.36 -4.64
C VAL A 395 14.40 -14.10 -5.65
N ILE A 396 13.09 -13.89 -5.58
CA ILE A 396 12.11 -14.54 -6.47
C ILE A 396 11.46 -13.45 -7.32
N ALA A 397 11.73 -13.42 -8.62
CA ALA A 397 11.07 -12.52 -9.57
C ALA A 397 9.94 -13.26 -10.29
N ILE A 398 8.78 -12.61 -10.43
CA ILE A 398 7.59 -13.21 -11.03
C ILE A 398 7.14 -12.37 -12.22
N GLY A 399 7.07 -13.00 -13.38
CA GLY A 399 6.55 -12.45 -14.63
C GLY A 399 7.52 -11.51 -15.32
N THR A 400 7.92 -10.43 -14.68
CA THR A 400 8.80 -9.41 -15.25
C THR A 400 10.13 -9.37 -14.50
N LEU A 401 11.23 -9.34 -15.24
CA LEU A 401 12.56 -9.17 -14.65
C LEU A 401 12.93 -7.69 -14.52
N PRO A 402 13.87 -7.34 -13.61
CA PRO A 402 14.43 -5.99 -13.49
C PRO A 402 14.93 -5.43 -14.84
N ALA A 403 14.51 -4.22 -15.18
CA ALA A 403 14.82 -3.60 -16.47
C ALA A 403 15.21 -2.13 -16.39
N ASN A 404 14.66 -1.38 -15.43
CA ASN A 404 14.77 0.07 -15.35
C ASN A 404 15.28 0.53 -13.97
N SER A 405 15.94 1.68 -13.97
CA SER A 405 16.18 2.48 -12.77
C SER A 405 15.29 3.72 -12.75
N GLU A 406 15.47 4.61 -11.77
CA GLU A 406 14.81 5.92 -11.70
C GLU A 406 15.25 6.88 -12.83
N SER A 407 16.41 6.65 -13.44
CA SER A 407 17.00 7.52 -14.46
C SER A 407 17.00 6.93 -15.87
N ASP A 408 17.08 5.59 -15.98
CA ASP A 408 17.34 4.93 -17.26
C ASP A 408 16.24 3.91 -17.60
N PHE A 409 15.61 4.10 -18.78
CA PHE A 409 14.48 3.32 -19.29
C PHE A 409 14.72 2.87 -20.74
N PRO A 410 15.28 1.66 -20.99
CA PRO A 410 15.79 0.69 -20.03
C PRO A 410 17.18 1.05 -19.49
N SER A 411 17.55 0.47 -18.37
CA SER A 411 18.88 0.57 -17.75
C SER A 411 19.74 -0.65 -18.07
N SER A 412 20.84 -0.45 -18.80
CA SER A 412 21.79 -1.53 -19.09
C SER A 412 22.41 -2.12 -17.82
N ALA A 413 22.63 -1.28 -16.80
CA ALA A 413 23.17 -1.71 -15.51
C ALA A 413 22.16 -2.60 -14.76
N VAL A 414 20.87 -2.23 -14.71
CA VAL A 414 19.83 -3.05 -14.10
C VAL A 414 19.66 -4.38 -14.84
N GLN A 415 19.68 -4.35 -16.18
CA GLN A 415 19.63 -5.57 -16.98
C GLN A 415 20.85 -6.48 -16.76
N ALA A 416 22.03 -5.92 -16.47
CA ALA A 416 23.20 -6.71 -16.11
C ALA A 416 23.01 -7.38 -14.75
N ILE A 417 22.47 -6.67 -13.74
CA ILE A 417 22.07 -7.23 -12.45
C ILE A 417 21.05 -8.38 -12.63
N ALA A 418 20.02 -8.15 -13.45
CA ALA A 418 19.02 -9.17 -13.73
C ALA A 418 19.62 -10.43 -14.37
N ARG A 419 20.52 -10.29 -15.34
CA ARG A 419 21.21 -11.43 -15.97
C ARG A 419 22.09 -12.19 -14.98
N GLU A 420 22.79 -11.49 -14.10
CA GLU A 420 23.61 -12.11 -13.06
C GLU A 420 22.76 -12.93 -12.09
N MET A 421 21.63 -12.37 -11.63
CA MET A 421 20.77 -12.99 -10.62
C MET A 421 19.85 -14.08 -11.18
N PHE A 422 19.34 -13.91 -12.38
CA PHE A 422 18.27 -14.76 -12.94
C PHE A 422 18.68 -15.50 -14.21
N GLY A 423 19.89 -15.23 -14.75
CA GLY A 423 20.37 -15.83 -15.99
C GLY A 423 19.75 -15.19 -17.25
N THR A 424 19.99 -15.83 -18.37
CA THR A 424 19.50 -15.41 -19.70
C THR A 424 18.54 -16.42 -20.33
N GLU A 425 18.31 -17.53 -19.66
CA GLU A 425 17.44 -18.60 -20.13
C GLU A 425 15.96 -18.21 -20.08
N ALA A 426 15.15 -18.96 -20.81
CA ALA A 426 13.69 -18.81 -20.76
C ALA A 426 13.15 -19.16 -19.35
N LEU A 427 12.08 -18.45 -18.95
CA LEU A 427 11.43 -18.72 -17.67
C LEU A 427 10.65 -20.06 -17.71
N PRO A 428 10.63 -20.84 -16.63
CA PRO A 428 11.26 -20.58 -15.33
C PRO A 428 12.78 -20.82 -15.35
N ASN A 429 13.52 -20.07 -14.54
CA ASN A 429 14.95 -20.27 -14.37
C ASN A 429 15.39 -20.12 -12.91
N ILE A 430 16.45 -20.80 -12.52
CA ILE A 430 17.04 -20.73 -11.19
C ILE A 430 18.56 -20.61 -11.34
N VAL A 431 19.11 -19.57 -10.73
CA VAL A 431 20.55 -19.31 -10.66
C VAL A 431 20.98 -19.34 -9.20
N THR A 432 22.01 -20.11 -8.89
CA THR A 432 22.60 -20.12 -7.56
C THR A 432 24.04 -19.61 -7.61
N ASN A 433 24.46 -18.90 -6.58
CA ASN A 433 25.82 -18.42 -6.44
C ASN A 433 26.62 -19.23 -5.41
N ARG A 434 27.94 -18.95 -5.29
CA ARG A 434 28.82 -19.69 -4.37
C ARG A 434 28.51 -19.46 -2.89
N ALA A 435 27.85 -18.38 -2.54
CA ALA A 435 27.45 -18.07 -1.16
C ALA A 435 26.10 -18.73 -0.77
N GLY A 436 25.47 -19.50 -1.68
CA GLY A 436 24.18 -20.14 -1.46
C GLY A 436 22.99 -19.26 -1.86
N GLY A 437 23.20 -18.05 -2.37
CA GLY A 437 22.13 -17.18 -2.82
C GLY A 437 21.40 -17.75 -4.05
N ALA A 438 20.08 -17.69 -4.05
CA ALA A 438 19.22 -18.17 -5.13
C ALA A 438 18.47 -17.02 -5.80
N GLY A 439 18.60 -16.91 -7.12
CA GLY A 439 17.76 -16.07 -7.99
C GLY A 439 16.78 -16.96 -8.73
N ILE A 440 15.49 -16.83 -8.43
CA ILE A 440 14.43 -17.68 -8.99
C ILE A 440 13.55 -16.79 -9.84
N ALA A 441 13.43 -17.09 -11.13
CA ALA A 441 12.57 -16.36 -12.06
C ALA A 441 11.43 -17.27 -12.53
N LEU A 442 10.19 -16.85 -12.25
CA LEU A 442 8.97 -17.57 -12.61
C LEU A 442 8.14 -16.79 -13.63
N PRO A 443 7.58 -17.41 -14.66
CA PRO A 443 6.58 -16.77 -15.51
C PRO A 443 5.28 -16.51 -14.72
N PHE A 444 4.42 -15.61 -15.19
CA PHE A 444 3.13 -15.29 -14.58
C PHE A 444 2.26 -16.56 -14.35
N SER A 445 2.31 -17.51 -15.27
CA SER A 445 1.54 -18.77 -15.20
C SER A 445 1.97 -19.68 -14.04
N MET A 446 3.16 -19.47 -13.47
CA MET A 446 3.71 -20.30 -12.39
C MET A 446 3.70 -19.58 -11.03
N LEU A 447 3.08 -18.42 -10.91
CA LEU A 447 2.96 -17.65 -9.68
C LEU A 447 2.56 -18.48 -8.46
N ALA A 448 1.63 -19.41 -8.63
CA ALA A 448 1.15 -20.31 -7.57
C ALA A 448 2.25 -21.23 -6.98
N LEU A 449 3.40 -21.36 -7.65
CA LEU A 449 4.54 -22.13 -7.14
C LEU A 449 5.41 -21.33 -6.14
N THR A 450 5.20 -20.02 -5.99
CA THR A 450 6.00 -19.16 -5.10
C THR A 450 6.17 -19.75 -3.70
N PRO A 451 5.11 -20.23 -2.99
CA PRO A 451 5.28 -20.82 -1.67
C PRO A 451 6.18 -22.07 -1.66
N LYS A 452 6.10 -22.89 -2.72
CA LYS A 452 6.94 -24.10 -2.84
C LYS A 452 8.40 -23.76 -3.09
N MET A 453 8.69 -22.68 -3.84
CA MET A 453 10.05 -22.20 -4.02
C MET A 453 10.62 -21.69 -2.70
N ILE A 454 9.80 -21.02 -1.89
CA ILE A 454 10.18 -20.59 -0.56
C ILE A 454 10.41 -21.79 0.38
N ASP A 455 9.55 -22.80 0.35
CA ASP A 455 9.70 -24.02 1.15
C ASP A 455 11.01 -24.78 0.84
N ALA A 456 11.56 -24.62 -0.36
CA ALA A 456 12.82 -25.25 -0.76
C ALA A 456 14.05 -24.56 -0.14
N VAL A 457 13.95 -23.30 0.31
CA VAL A 457 15.07 -22.49 0.79
C VAL A 457 14.89 -21.98 2.22
N LEU A 458 13.68 -22.06 2.76
CA LEU A 458 13.34 -21.51 4.07
C LEU A 458 12.39 -22.43 4.82
N GLU A 459 12.81 -22.87 6.00
CA GLU A 459 11.95 -23.64 6.90
C GLU A 459 10.71 -22.84 7.33
N ARG A 460 9.68 -23.58 7.73
CA ARG A 460 8.44 -22.97 8.26
C ARG A 460 8.59 -22.66 9.74
N ASP A 461 8.21 -21.47 10.16
CA ASP A 461 8.16 -21.08 11.57
C ASP A 461 7.15 -21.91 12.37
N ALA A 462 6.02 -22.23 11.74
CA ALA A 462 4.96 -23.03 12.33
C ALA A 462 4.25 -23.86 11.25
N THR A 463 3.82 -25.05 11.63
CA THR A 463 2.99 -25.93 10.81
C THR A 463 1.73 -26.30 11.56
N CYS A 464 0.66 -26.56 10.82
CA CYS A 464 -0.59 -27.08 11.37
C CYS A 464 -0.96 -28.35 10.60
N ASP A 465 -1.21 -29.43 11.33
CA ASP A 465 -1.53 -30.73 10.72
C ASP A 465 -3.02 -30.85 10.33
N ASN A 466 -3.85 -29.84 10.65
CA ASN A 466 -5.25 -29.84 10.26
C ASN A 466 -5.40 -29.42 8.79
N VAL A 467 -5.68 -30.41 7.93
CA VAL A 467 -5.89 -30.22 6.47
C VAL A 467 -7.30 -29.79 6.11
N HIS A 468 -8.29 -29.88 7.02
CA HIS A 468 -9.69 -29.62 6.70
C HIS A 468 -10.11 -28.17 6.88
N ASP A 469 -9.52 -27.47 7.87
CA ASP A 469 -9.72 -26.05 8.13
C ASP A 469 -8.36 -25.34 8.22
N PRO A 470 -7.90 -24.66 7.17
CA PRO A 470 -6.58 -24.05 7.18
C PRO A 470 -6.51 -22.93 8.21
N ILE A 471 -5.90 -23.23 9.34
CA ILE A 471 -5.57 -22.25 10.38
C ILE A 471 -4.51 -21.31 9.80
N LYS A 472 -4.70 -20.01 9.96
CA LYS A 472 -3.71 -18.98 9.62
C LYS A 472 -2.91 -18.62 10.85
N ILE A 473 -1.59 -18.61 10.73
CA ILE A 473 -0.69 -18.35 11.84
C ILE A 473 0.14 -17.11 11.50
N THR A 474 0.23 -16.19 12.44
CA THR A 474 1.20 -15.08 12.39
C THR A 474 2.00 -15.05 13.68
N ARG A 475 3.28 -14.70 13.60
CA ARG A 475 4.17 -14.55 14.74
C ARG A 475 4.51 -13.08 14.93
N ARG A 476 4.36 -12.61 16.17
CA ARG A 476 4.71 -11.26 16.56
C ARG A 476 5.64 -11.26 17.76
N ARG A 477 6.64 -10.40 17.77
CA ARG A 477 7.51 -10.19 18.92
C ARG A 477 7.10 -8.92 19.65
N VAL A 478 6.70 -9.05 20.92
CA VAL A 478 6.27 -7.94 21.77
C VAL A 478 7.02 -8.07 23.11
N ASP A 479 7.72 -7.03 23.53
CA ASP A 479 8.49 -6.99 24.79
C ASP A 479 9.44 -8.18 24.96
N GLY A 480 10.07 -8.61 23.85
CA GLY A 480 11.01 -9.73 23.84
C GLY A 480 10.37 -11.12 23.80
N HIS A 481 9.04 -11.21 23.85
CA HIS A 481 8.28 -12.46 23.79
C HIS A 481 7.73 -12.72 22.38
N ASP A 482 7.84 -13.97 21.94
CA ASP A 482 7.21 -14.42 20.70
C ASP A 482 5.78 -14.86 20.96
N LEU A 483 4.85 -14.23 20.28
CA LEU A 483 3.42 -14.52 20.35
C LEU A 483 2.95 -15.10 19.01
N TYR A 484 2.23 -16.20 19.07
CA TYR A 484 1.59 -16.84 17.92
C TYR A 484 0.09 -16.62 17.99
N PHE A 485 -0.47 -16.09 16.92
CA PHE A 485 -1.90 -15.84 16.76
C PHE A 485 -2.47 -16.60 15.58
#